data_e72c7c058b6c6ffa5debc5c80e858cec
#
_entry.id   e72c7c058b6c6ffa5debc5c80e858cec
#
_cell.length_a   1.000
_cell.length_b   1.000
_cell.length_c   1.000
_cell.angle_alpha   90.00
_cell.angle_beta   90.00
_cell.angle_gamma   90.00
#
_symmetry.space_group_name_H-M   'P 1'
#
loop_
_entity.id
_entity.type
_entity.pdbx_description
1 polymer ?
#
loop_
_entity_poly.entity_id
_entity_poly.type
_entity_poly.pdbx_seq_one_letter_code
_entity_poly.pdbx_strand_id
1 'polypeptide(L)'
;MAMTRREFLGAASVVSAAVPAMARAQGPGAAPAKTAANPVPVRVGMTDWNLGQRGDIAKVALAREIGLDGIQVSLQFPTDEKTPTLRDSKTQEAFRRAALDNGIQICSLAIGSPGRSRLPLHTSPAAAILLTEAVEVAHNLGTNNILLPILGDSHIDMTNQTQVDTFVATMKEVARYAERSGVVVAVEDWISAEDNIRLLDAIGSDHVAVYYDAHNIVPRVKDIYAEPKLLGPRIHQIHVKNANMLLSAPGGRVDWPRMAKEFYDIGYRGWYVLETDSPTKDIIADTRANIEYVKKTFRVPPPAAS
;
A
#
# COMPACT_ATOMS: atom_id res chain seq x y z
N MET A 1 37.11 -7.23 42.80
CA MET A 1 38.38 -7.29 42.07
C MET A 1 38.07 -6.83 40.66
N ALA A 2 38.40 -5.60 40.33
CA ALA A 2 38.03 -4.97 39.06
C ALA A 2 39.13 -5.25 38.03
N MET A 3 38.77 -5.88 36.91
CA MET A 3 39.67 -6.11 35.77
C MET A 3 40.01 -4.78 35.08
N THR A 4 41.26 -4.55 34.82
CA THR A 4 41.76 -3.34 34.19
C THR A 4 41.67 -3.42 32.66
N ARG A 5 41.58 -2.23 32.05
CA ARG A 5 41.44 -2.01 30.60
C ARG A 5 42.53 -2.62 29.68
N ARG A 6 43.55 -3.24 30.25
CA ARG A 6 44.71 -3.81 29.53
C ARG A 6 44.62 -5.31 29.22
N GLU A 7 43.63 -6.00 29.80
CA GLU A 7 43.51 -7.46 29.59
C GLU A 7 42.54 -7.84 28.48
N PHE A 8 41.93 -6.86 27.78
CA PHE A 8 40.96 -7.10 26.72
C PHE A 8 41.50 -6.99 25.27
N LEU A 9 42.82 -6.81 25.09
CA LEU A 9 43.48 -6.61 23.79
C LEU A 9 44.46 -7.73 23.41
N GLY A 10 44.11 -8.96 23.61
CA GLY A 10 45.00 -10.08 23.28
C GLY A 10 44.29 -11.32 22.82
N ALA A 11 43.60 -11.30 21.66
CA ALA A 11 43.33 -12.47 20.81
C ALA A 11 42.43 -12.08 19.61
N ALA A 12 43.05 -11.48 18.59
CA ALA A 12 42.44 -11.44 17.26
C ALA A 12 43.54 -11.93 16.27
N SER A 13 43.55 -13.22 16.01
CA SER A 13 44.35 -13.82 14.93
C SER A 13 43.69 -13.47 13.59
N VAL A 14 44.36 -12.65 12.82
CA VAL A 14 44.01 -12.30 11.44
C VAL A 14 44.37 -13.48 10.54
N VAL A 15 43.35 -14.20 10.06
CA VAL A 15 43.51 -15.13 8.94
C VAL A 15 43.28 -14.34 7.66
N SER A 16 44.35 -13.97 6.98
CA SER A 16 44.33 -13.38 5.65
C SER A 16 44.17 -14.49 4.63
N ALA A 17 43.01 -14.64 4.03
CA ALA A 17 42.79 -15.49 2.87
C ALA A 17 42.94 -14.63 1.60
N ALA A 18 43.99 -14.86 0.86
CA ALA A 18 44.22 -14.27 -0.46
C ALA A 18 43.20 -14.85 -1.48
N VAL A 19 42.41 -13.98 -2.11
CA VAL A 19 41.56 -14.33 -3.25
C VAL A 19 42.36 -14.08 -4.53
N PRO A 20 42.54 -15.07 -5.42
CA PRO A 20 43.20 -14.84 -6.69
C PRO A 20 42.25 -14.10 -7.65
N ALA A 21 42.70 -12.98 -8.18
CA ALA A 21 42.04 -12.26 -9.26
C ALA A 21 42.19 -13.06 -10.56
N MET A 22 41.08 -13.66 -11.04
CA MET A 22 40.99 -14.12 -12.41
C MET A 22 40.22 -13.08 -13.25
N ALA A 23 40.99 -12.28 -13.97
CA ALA A 23 40.45 -11.50 -15.08
C ALA A 23 40.08 -12.43 -16.23
N ARG A 24 38.80 -12.55 -16.53
CA ARG A 24 38.35 -13.27 -17.72
C ARG A 24 37.72 -12.25 -18.68
N ALA A 25 38.39 -12.07 -19.82
CA ALA A 25 37.89 -11.29 -20.91
C ALA A 25 36.55 -11.91 -21.39
N GLN A 26 35.45 -11.17 -21.31
CA GLN A 26 34.19 -11.55 -21.91
C GLN A 26 34.16 -10.97 -23.33
N GLY A 27 34.08 -11.86 -24.32
CA GLY A 27 33.73 -11.53 -25.69
C GLY A 27 32.24 -11.05 -25.76
N PRO A 28 31.78 -10.50 -26.91
CA PRO A 28 30.45 -9.98 -27.03
C PRO A 28 29.42 -11.11 -26.85
N GLY A 29 28.90 -11.22 -25.63
CA GLY A 29 27.92 -12.22 -25.28
C GLY A 29 26.54 -11.85 -25.81
N ALA A 30 25.87 -12.83 -26.40
CA ALA A 30 24.50 -12.78 -26.80
C ALA A 30 23.61 -12.19 -25.68
N ALA A 31 22.63 -11.38 -26.07
CA ALA A 31 21.64 -10.84 -25.14
C ALA A 31 21.02 -11.99 -24.31
N PRO A 32 20.85 -11.82 -23.00
CA PRO A 32 20.28 -12.88 -22.17
C PRO A 32 18.90 -13.23 -22.68
N ALA A 33 18.68 -14.51 -22.98
CA ALA A 33 17.37 -15.03 -23.33
C ALA A 33 16.38 -14.61 -22.22
N LYS A 34 15.27 -13.97 -22.61
CA LYS A 34 14.16 -13.65 -21.71
C LYS A 34 13.66 -14.97 -21.13
N THR A 35 14.12 -15.33 -19.94
CA THR A 35 13.52 -16.43 -19.19
C THR A 35 12.05 -16.08 -18.98
N ALA A 36 11.15 -16.96 -19.39
CA ALA A 36 9.73 -16.84 -19.12
C ALA A 36 9.56 -16.65 -17.60
N ALA A 37 9.23 -15.43 -17.20
CA ALA A 37 9.03 -15.13 -15.79
C ALA A 37 7.84 -15.96 -15.29
N ASN A 38 8.00 -16.73 -14.23
CA ASN A 38 6.90 -17.38 -13.56
C ASN A 38 5.81 -16.34 -13.27
N PRO A 39 4.55 -16.63 -13.55
CA PRO A 39 3.48 -15.68 -13.30
C PRO A 39 3.48 -15.33 -11.80
N VAL A 40 3.62 -14.05 -11.49
CA VAL A 40 3.53 -13.56 -10.11
C VAL A 40 2.08 -13.75 -9.64
N PRO A 41 1.84 -14.37 -8.48
CA PRO A 41 0.49 -14.55 -7.99
C PRO A 41 -0.20 -13.19 -7.77
N VAL A 42 -1.43 -13.07 -8.24
CA VAL A 42 -2.30 -11.93 -7.95
C VAL A 42 -2.74 -12.02 -6.50
N ARG A 43 -2.31 -11.07 -5.67
CA ARG A 43 -2.67 -10.99 -4.25
C ARG A 43 -3.88 -10.08 -4.07
N VAL A 44 -4.95 -10.61 -3.50
CA VAL A 44 -6.20 -9.87 -3.30
C VAL A 44 -6.43 -9.63 -1.82
N GLY A 45 -6.49 -8.36 -1.44
CA GLY A 45 -6.93 -7.91 -0.12
C GLY A 45 -8.34 -7.32 -0.17
N MET A 46 -8.88 -6.98 0.99
CA MET A 46 -10.12 -6.21 1.11
C MET A 46 -10.09 -5.31 2.33
N THR A 47 -10.77 -4.20 2.23
CA THR A 47 -10.94 -3.24 3.31
C THR A 47 -11.86 -3.79 4.40
N ASP A 48 -11.53 -3.53 5.66
CA ASP A 48 -12.36 -4.01 6.78
C ASP A 48 -13.75 -3.34 6.83
N TRP A 49 -13.86 -2.10 6.34
CA TRP A 49 -15.16 -1.40 6.31
C TRP A 49 -16.13 -1.97 5.28
N ASN A 50 -15.64 -2.55 4.20
CA ASN A 50 -16.50 -3.25 3.23
C ASN A 50 -16.79 -4.70 3.68
N LEU A 51 -16.03 -5.23 4.65
CA LEU A 51 -16.38 -6.47 5.37
C LEU A 51 -17.37 -6.23 6.51
N GLY A 52 -17.85 -4.99 6.68
CA GLY A 52 -18.94 -4.62 7.56
C GLY A 52 -18.57 -3.68 8.69
N GLN A 53 -17.34 -3.65 9.19
CA GLN A 53 -16.98 -2.76 10.30
C GLN A 53 -15.47 -2.46 10.34
N ARG A 54 -15.16 -1.17 10.49
CA ARG A 54 -13.79 -0.67 10.67
C ARG A 54 -13.21 -1.10 12.00
N GLY A 55 -11.96 -1.56 12.00
CA GLY A 55 -11.22 -1.90 13.22
C GLY A 55 -11.80 -3.09 14.01
N ASP A 56 -12.65 -3.90 13.39
CA ASP A 56 -13.20 -5.11 14.00
C ASP A 56 -12.28 -6.31 13.73
N ILE A 57 -11.68 -6.85 14.78
CA ILE A 57 -10.77 -8.00 14.71
C ILE A 57 -11.43 -9.26 14.12
N ALA A 58 -12.75 -9.41 14.29
CA ALA A 58 -13.47 -10.55 13.73
C ALA A 58 -13.43 -10.58 12.19
N LYS A 59 -13.16 -9.44 11.54
CA LYS A 59 -13.04 -9.35 10.08
C LYS A 59 -11.79 -10.05 9.56
N VAL A 60 -10.79 -10.28 10.39
CA VAL A 60 -9.58 -11.06 10.03
C VAL A 60 -9.96 -12.51 9.72
N ALA A 61 -10.72 -13.16 10.60
CA ALA A 61 -11.21 -14.52 10.38
C ALA A 61 -12.18 -14.59 9.19
N LEU A 62 -13.10 -13.63 9.07
CA LEU A 62 -14.03 -13.54 7.95
C LEU A 62 -13.30 -13.38 6.61
N ALA A 63 -12.28 -12.54 6.53
CA ALA A 63 -11.48 -12.35 5.33
C ALA A 63 -10.83 -13.68 4.87
N ARG A 64 -10.33 -14.47 5.82
CA ARG A 64 -9.79 -15.81 5.54
C ARG A 64 -10.87 -16.78 5.05
N GLU A 65 -12.02 -16.80 5.71
CA GLU A 65 -13.17 -17.66 5.32
C GLU A 65 -13.63 -17.36 3.89
N ILE A 66 -13.67 -16.10 3.52
CA ILE A 66 -14.02 -15.65 2.15
C ILE A 66 -13.00 -16.13 1.12
N GLY A 67 -11.73 -16.25 1.49
CA GLY A 67 -10.63 -16.65 0.59
C GLY A 67 -9.76 -15.49 0.12
N LEU A 68 -9.75 -14.39 0.86
CA LEU A 68 -8.82 -13.28 0.65
C LEU A 68 -7.38 -13.69 1.03
N ASP A 69 -6.41 -13.09 0.37
CA ASP A 69 -4.99 -13.24 0.67
C ASP A 69 -4.55 -12.25 1.77
N GLY A 70 -5.26 -11.13 1.92
CA GLY A 70 -4.98 -10.10 2.91
C GLY A 70 -6.19 -9.28 3.33
N ILE A 71 -6.02 -8.52 4.41
CA ILE A 71 -6.99 -7.54 4.91
C ILE A 71 -6.33 -6.17 5.09
N GLN A 72 -6.99 -5.12 4.65
CA GLN A 72 -6.66 -3.74 4.99
C GLN A 72 -7.43 -3.37 6.26
N VAL A 73 -6.71 -3.04 7.33
CA VAL A 73 -7.30 -2.71 8.63
C VAL A 73 -7.32 -1.21 8.87
N SER A 74 -8.36 -0.72 9.54
CA SER A 74 -8.54 0.71 9.79
C SER A 74 -7.92 1.14 11.13
N LEU A 75 -7.00 2.10 11.07
CA LEU A 75 -6.60 2.89 12.22
C LEU A 75 -7.66 3.97 12.46
N GLN A 76 -8.37 3.86 13.56
CA GLN A 76 -9.41 4.83 13.95
C GLN A 76 -8.86 5.77 15.02
N PHE A 77 -9.32 7.02 14.96
CA PHE A 77 -9.10 8.02 16.00
C PHE A 77 -10.45 8.31 16.66
N PRO A 78 -10.89 7.50 17.64
CA PRO A 78 -12.19 7.66 18.28
C PRO A 78 -12.28 8.96 19.05
N THR A 79 -13.48 9.45 19.21
CA THR A 79 -13.77 10.63 20.05
C THR A 79 -13.93 10.28 21.52
N ASP A 80 -13.99 9.00 21.86
CA ASP A 80 -14.04 8.49 23.24
C ASP A 80 -12.81 7.61 23.52
N GLU A 81 -12.34 7.64 24.78
CA GLU A 81 -11.18 6.88 25.23
C GLU A 81 -11.48 5.40 25.55
N LYS A 82 -12.75 5.00 25.46
CA LYS A 82 -13.20 3.66 25.88
C LYS A 82 -13.16 2.65 24.73
N THR A 83 -13.19 3.14 23.48
CA THR A 83 -13.18 2.27 22.31
C THR A 83 -11.77 1.81 22.00
N PRO A 84 -11.42 0.51 22.16
CA PRO A 84 -10.13 -0.01 21.77
C PRO A 84 -9.88 0.24 20.29
N THR A 85 -8.70 0.74 19.95
CA THR A 85 -8.29 0.97 18.56
C THR A 85 -6.91 0.41 18.33
N LEU A 86 -6.48 0.37 17.08
CA LEU A 86 -5.10 0.01 16.74
C LEU A 86 -4.02 0.97 17.30
N ARG A 87 -4.41 2.04 17.98
CA ARG A 87 -3.49 2.87 18.78
C ARG A 87 -3.03 2.18 20.06
N ASP A 88 -3.82 1.25 20.59
CA ASP A 88 -3.46 0.45 21.75
C ASP A 88 -2.60 -0.75 21.35
N SER A 89 -1.46 -0.94 22.02
CA SER A 89 -0.50 -1.99 21.73
C SER A 89 -1.05 -3.41 21.93
N LYS A 90 -1.97 -3.61 22.88
CA LYS A 90 -2.63 -4.91 23.08
C LYS A 90 -3.57 -5.23 21.90
N THR A 91 -4.26 -4.21 21.40
CA THR A 91 -5.09 -4.35 20.20
C THR A 91 -4.23 -4.66 18.96
N GLN A 92 -3.09 -4.00 18.77
CA GLN A 92 -2.14 -4.33 17.71
C GLN A 92 -1.67 -5.79 17.79
N GLU A 93 -1.26 -6.26 18.97
CA GLU A 93 -0.83 -7.64 19.17
C GLU A 93 -1.97 -8.64 18.89
N ALA A 94 -3.20 -8.33 19.31
CA ALA A 94 -4.37 -9.16 19.04
C ALA A 94 -4.64 -9.29 17.52
N PHE A 95 -4.58 -8.18 16.77
CA PHE A 95 -4.73 -8.21 15.30
C PHE A 95 -3.62 -8.99 14.63
N ARG A 96 -2.37 -8.78 15.06
CA ARG A 96 -1.22 -9.51 14.53
C ARG A 96 -1.35 -11.02 14.76
N ARG A 97 -1.76 -11.42 15.97
CA ARG A 97 -1.99 -12.82 16.29
C ARG A 97 -3.17 -13.39 15.50
N ALA A 98 -4.29 -12.69 15.40
CA ALA A 98 -5.43 -13.13 14.60
C ALA A 98 -5.04 -13.34 13.12
N ALA A 99 -4.21 -12.47 12.56
CA ALA A 99 -3.71 -12.62 11.19
C ALA A 99 -2.84 -13.88 11.04
N LEU A 100 -1.93 -14.12 11.98
CA LEU A 100 -1.07 -15.33 11.99
C LEU A 100 -1.90 -16.61 12.16
N ASP A 101 -2.80 -16.65 13.13
CA ASP A 101 -3.61 -17.82 13.45
C ASP A 101 -4.55 -18.20 12.28
N ASN A 102 -4.99 -17.21 11.49
CA ASN A 102 -5.82 -17.43 10.30
C ASN A 102 -5.00 -17.57 9.01
N GLY A 103 -3.69 -17.42 9.03
CA GLY A 103 -2.84 -17.50 7.83
C GLY A 103 -3.18 -16.47 6.78
N ILE A 104 -3.52 -15.23 7.19
CA ILE A 104 -3.84 -14.10 6.32
C ILE A 104 -2.86 -12.95 6.60
N GLN A 105 -2.60 -12.09 5.62
CA GLN A 105 -1.72 -10.94 5.79
C GLN A 105 -2.50 -9.67 6.09
N ILE A 106 -1.99 -8.81 6.97
CA ILE A 106 -2.44 -7.42 7.04
C ILE A 106 -1.74 -6.69 5.89
N CYS A 107 -2.47 -6.43 4.80
CA CYS A 107 -1.89 -5.92 3.57
C CYS A 107 -1.68 -4.41 3.57
N SER A 108 -2.39 -3.68 4.42
CA SER A 108 -2.16 -2.26 4.69
C SER A 108 -2.93 -1.77 5.92
N LEU A 109 -2.50 -0.62 6.43
CA LEU A 109 -3.18 0.15 7.47
C LEU A 109 -3.87 1.36 6.81
N ALA A 110 -5.17 1.46 6.90
CA ALA A 110 -5.90 2.61 6.40
C ALA A 110 -6.08 3.66 7.50
N ILE A 111 -5.74 4.91 7.19
CA ILE A 111 -6.05 6.02 8.08
C ILE A 111 -7.52 6.37 7.90
N GLY A 112 -8.30 6.13 8.94
CA GLY A 112 -9.72 6.40 8.94
C GLY A 112 -10.16 7.06 10.24
N SER A 113 -11.18 7.88 10.16
CA SER A 113 -11.79 8.47 11.35
C SER A 113 -13.28 8.20 11.33
N PRO A 114 -13.89 7.95 12.50
CA PRO A 114 -15.33 8.01 12.62
C PRO A 114 -15.78 9.45 12.29
N GLY A 115 -16.69 9.56 11.36
CA GLY A 115 -17.07 10.85 10.85
C GLY A 115 -16.18 11.31 9.72
N ARG A 116 -15.91 12.38 9.33
CA ARG A 116 -15.21 12.86 8.15
C ARG A 116 -13.78 13.37 8.41
N SER A 117 -13.25 13.19 9.60
CA SER A 117 -11.94 13.74 9.95
C SER A 117 -10.83 12.90 9.32
N ARG A 118 -10.46 13.26 8.15
CA ARG A 118 -9.23 12.86 7.47
C ARG A 118 -8.10 13.74 8.00
N LEU A 119 -6.85 13.35 7.74
CA LEU A 119 -5.72 14.18 8.17
C LEU A 119 -5.47 15.32 7.17
N PRO A 120 -5.95 16.54 7.40
CA PRO A 120 -5.74 17.67 6.49
C PRO A 120 -4.34 18.26 6.68
N LEU A 121 -3.31 17.53 6.23
CA LEU A 121 -1.90 17.87 6.45
C LEU A 121 -1.51 19.24 5.88
N HIS A 122 -2.20 19.69 4.84
CA HIS A 122 -1.96 20.99 4.19
C HIS A 122 -2.52 22.19 4.97
N THR A 123 -3.43 21.95 5.93
CA THR A 123 -4.00 23.00 6.79
C THR A 123 -3.72 22.79 8.27
N SER A 124 -3.37 21.58 8.66
CA SER A 124 -3.09 21.19 10.03
C SER A 124 -1.84 20.33 10.12
N PRO A 125 -0.63 20.92 10.07
CA PRO A 125 0.63 20.18 10.19
C PRO A 125 0.71 19.31 11.45
N ALA A 126 -0.01 19.66 12.51
CA ALA A 126 -0.12 18.84 13.71
C ALA A 126 -0.69 17.44 13.45
N ALA A 127 -1.46 17.26 12.37
CA ALA A 127 -1.92 15.95 11.93
C ALA A 127 -0.77 14.99 11.56
N ALA A 128 0.44 15.52 11.28
CA ALA A 128 1.63 14.71 11.07
C ALA A 128 1.98 13.84 12.29
N ILE A 129 1.65 14.27 13.50
CA ILE A 129 1.84 13.47 14.72
C ILE A 129 1.04 12.17 14.64
N LEU A 130 -0.23 12.25 14.21
CA LEU A 130 -1.08 11.08 14.04
C LEU A 130 -0.58 10.19 12.90
N LEU A 131 0.00 10.77 11.87
CA LEU A 131 0.56 10.00 10.75
C LEU A 131 1.88 9.30 11.12
N THR A 132 2.72 9.93 11.94
CA THR A 132 3.92 9.25 12.48
C THR A 132 3.55 8.13 13.45
N GLU A 133 2.51 8.31 14.27
CA GLU A 133 1.94 7.22 15.08
C GLU A 133 1.43 6.07 14.18
N ALA A 134 0.76 6.39 13.07
CA ALA A 134 0.30 5.39 12.11
C ALA A 134 1.46 4.59 11.49
N VAL A 135 2.62 5.21 11.26
CA VAL A 135 3.83 4.52 10.79
C VAL A 135 4.29 3.47 11.80
N GLU A 136 4.30 3.81 13.08
CA GLU A 136 4.63 2.87 14.16
C GLU A 136 3.62 1.72 14.24
N VAL A 137 2.33 2.04 14.17
CA VAL A 137 1.26 1.02 14.16
C VAL A 137 1.40 0.06 12.98
N ALA A 138 1.64 0.57 11.78
CA ALA A 138 1.84 -0.26 10.59
C ALA A 138 3.04 -1.20 10.76
N HIS A 139 4.16 -0.69 11.25
CA HIS A 139 5.35 -1.47 11.55
C HIS A 139 5.05 -2.60 12.56
N ASN A 140 4.37 -2.28 13.66
CA ASN A 140 4.00 -3.25 14.70
C ASN A 140 3.03 -4.33 14.21
N LEU A 141 2.14 -3.98 13.28
CA LEU A 141 1.23 -4.93 12.61
C LEU A 141 1.93 -5.82 11.57
N GLY A 142 3.16 -5.50 11.20
CA GLY A 142 3.92 -6.22 10.17
C GLY A 142 3.49 -5.89 8.74
N THR A 143 2.82 -4.76 8.52
CA THR A 143 2.54 -4.24 7.18
C THR A 143 3.49 -3.09 6.84
N ASN A 144 3.88 -3.02 5.58
CA ASN A 144 4.74 -1.95 5.07
C ASN A 144 3.98 -0.86 4.31
N ASN A 145 2.66 -0.84 4.38
CA ASN A 145 1.85 0.10 3.61
C ASN A 145 0.79 0.78 4.46
N ILE A 146 0.71 2.11 4.31
CA ILE A 146 -0.35 2.94 4.87
C ILE A 146 -1.15 3.55 3.73
N LEU A 147 -2.46 3.44 3.78
CA LEU A 147 -3.37 4.23 2.97
C LEU A 147 -3.61 5.57 3.68
N LEU A 148 -3.14 6.66 3.07
CA LEU A 148 -3.43 8.03 3.49
C LEU A 148 -4.44 8.68 2.53
N PRO A 149 -5.75 8.71 2.86
CA PRO A 149 -6.73 9.34 2.00
C PRO A 149 -6.70 10.87 2.16
N ILE A 150 -6.35 11.59 1.10
CA ILE A 150 -6.44 13.05 1.02
C ILE A 150 -7.60 13.50 0.11
N LEU A 151 -8.78 13.01 0.44
CA LEU A 151 -10.03 13.21 -0.29
C LEU A 151 -10.97 14.16 0.48
N GLY A 152 -11.98 14.73 -0.18
CA GLY A 152 -12.93 15.64 0.47
C GLY A 152 -12.24 16.86 1.07
N ASP A 153 -12.45 17.13 2.36
CA ASP A 153 -11.89 18.29 3.06
C ASP A 153 -10.35 18.25 3.19
N SER A 154 -9.74 17.07 2.99
CA SER A 154 -8.29 16.90 2.99
C SER A 154 -7.68 17.03 1.59
N HIS A 155 -8.50 17.20 0.55
CA HIS A 155 -8.03 17.35 -0.83
C HIS A 155 -7.12 18.58 -0.96
N ILE A 156 -6.02 18.41 -1.68
CA ILE A 156 -5.07 19.48 -1.95
C ILE A 156 -5.45 20.19 -3.25
N ASP A 157 -5.65 21.48 -3.17
CA ASP A 157 -5.75 22.32 -4.37
C ASP A 157 -4.34 22.57 -4.93
N MET A 158 -4.02 21.88 -6.02
CA MET A 158 -2.71 21.96 -6.68
C MET A 158 -2.41 23.33 -7.30
N THR A 159 -3.40 24.22 -7.37
CA THR A 159 -3.22 25.65 -7.77
C THR A 159 -2.87 26.53 -6.57
N ASN A 160 -3.08 26.05 -5.35
CA ASN A 160 -2.74 26.75 -4.11
C ASN A 160 -1.35 26.35 -3.63
N GLN A 161 -0.33 27.13 -4.00
CA GLN A 161 1.07 26.83 -3.69
C GLN A 161 1.32 26.69 -2.17
N THR A 162 0.63 27.47 -1.34
CA THR A 162 0.77 27.36 0.13
C THR A 162 0.31 26.00 0.65
N GLN A 163 -0.79 25.45 0.12
CA GLN A 163 -1.23 24.11 0.49
C GLN A 163 -0.23 23.06 0.04
N VAL A 164 0.26 23.17 -1.19
CA VAL A 164 1.28 22.25 -1.74
C VAL A 164 2.54 22.27 -0.89
N ASP A 165 3.09 23.45 -0.60
CA ASP A 165 4.31 23.60 0.17
C ASP A 165 4.17 23.06 1.60
N THR A 166 3.02 23.32 2.24
CA THR A 166 2.73 22.82 3.59
C THR A 166 2.62 21.29 3.61
N PHE A 167 1.92 20.71 2.63
CA PHE A 167 1.82 19.26 2.51
C PHE A 167 3.19 18.63 2.27
N VAL A 168 3.96 19.15 1.31
CA VAL A 168 5.31 18.65 0.99
C VAL A 168 6.23 18.72 2.21
N ALA A 169 6.25 19.85 2.92
CA ALA A 169 7.06 20.01 4.11
C ALA A 169 6.68 18.98 5.20
N THR A 170 5.38 18.82 5.43
CA THR A 170 4.84 17.86 6.41
C THR A 170 5.20 16.42 6.02
N MET A 171 5.03 16.05 4.75
CA MET A 171 5.33 14.70 4.28
C MET A 171 6.83 14.39 4.27
N LYS A 172 7.71 15.38 4.10
CA LYS A 172 9.17 15.19 4.29
C LYS A 172 9.53 14.75 5.71
N GLU A 173 8.88 15.33 6.72
CA GLU A 173 9.10 14.92 8.11
C GLU A 173 8.56 13.50 8.35
N VAL A 174 7.36 13.20 7.89
CA VAL A 174 6.76 11.86 8.00
C VAL A 174 7.61 10.80 7.29
N ALA A 175 8.12 11.11 6.10
CA ALA A 175 8.95 10.19 5.32
C ALA A 175 10.19 9.70 6.09
N ARG A 176 10.82 10.54 6.90
CA ARG A 176 11.97 10.15 7.74
C ARG A 176 11.64 9.07 8.76
N TYR A 177 10.40 9.07 9.27
CA TYR A 177 9.91 8.01 10.16
C TYR A 177 9.57 6.74 9.37
N ALA A 178 8.91 6.91 8.23
CA ALA A 178 8.54 5.83 7.33
C ALA A 178 9.78 5.05 6.83
N GLU A 179 10.84 5.76 6.40
CA GLU A 179 12.13 5.18 6.00
C GLU A 179 12.73 4.29 7.10
N ARG A 180 12.81 4.78 8.33
CA ARG A 180 13.40 4.03 9.46
C ARG A 180 12.60 2.79 9.82
N SER A 181 11.30 2.82 9.58
CA SER A 181 10.38 1.73 9.92
C SER A 181 10.15 0.77 8.75
N GLY A 182 10.70 1.06 7.55
CA GLY A 182 10.47 0.27 6.33
C GLY A 182 9.02 0.32 5.85
N VAL A 183 8.29 1.40 6.18
CA VAL A 183 6.89 1.62 5.82
C VAL A 183 6.79 2.62 4.68
N VAL A 184 5.82 2.44 3.80
CA VAL A 184 5.48 3.39 2.74
C VAL A 184 4.14 4.04 3.05
N VAL A 185 4.09 5.37 3.05
CA VAL A 185 2.85 6.13 3.13
C VAL A 185 2.34 6.38 1.73
N ALA A 186 1.32 5.64 1.34
CA ALA A 186 0.72 5.74 0.02
C ALA A 186 -0.50 6.66 0.04
N VAL A 187 -0.45 7.71 -0.75
CA VAL A 187 -1.48 8.77 -0.81
C VAL A 187 -2.57 8.36 -1.79
N GLU A 188 -3.80 8.34 -1.33
CA GLU A 188 -5.00 8.21 -2.18
C GLU A 188 -5.63 9.59 -2.36
N ASP A 189 -5.77 10.03 -3.59
CA ASP A 189 -6.16 11.40 -3.89
C ASP A 189 -7.09 11.54 -5.11
N TRP A 190 -7.32 12.80 -5.51
CA TRP A 190 -8.14 13.19 -6.67
C TRP A 190 -7.37 14.03 -7.68
N ILE A 191 -6.05 13.97 -7.65
CA ILE A 191 -5.19 14.73 -8.58
C ILE A 191 -4.65 13.84 -9.69
N SER A 192 -4.11 14.46 -10.74
CA SER A 192 -3.55 13.75 -11.89
C SER A 192 -2.23 13.05 -11.56
N ALA A 193 -1.80 12.14 -12.43
CA ALA A 193 -0.48 11.53 -12.34
C ALA A 193 0.64 12.56 -12.36
N GLU A 194 0.52 13.59 -13.21
CA GLU A 194 1.50 14.68 -13.29
C GLU A 194 1.61 15.45 -11.97
N ASP A 195 0.47 15.75 -11.34
CA ASP A 195 0.45 16.44 -10.05
C ASP A 195 0.98 15.56 -8.92
N ASN A 196 0.65 14.27 -8.93
CA ASN A 196 1.23 13.28 -8.02
C ASN A 196 2.76 13.21 -8.16
N ILE A 197 3.27 13.14 -9.39
CA ILE A 197 4.71 13.14 -9.66
C ILE A 197 5.35 14.42 -9.09
N ARG A 198 4.73 15.58 -9.32
CA ARG A 198 5.20 16.88 -8.76
C ARG A 198 5.31 16.85 -7.24
N LEU A 199 4.29 16.31 -6.55
CA LEU A 199 4.31 16.18 -5.08
C LEU A 199 5.40 15.22 -4.62
N LEU A 200 5.47 14.02 -5.20
CA LEU A 200 6.43 12.98 -4.81
C LEU A 200 7.87 13.41 -5.07
N ASP A 201 8.15 14.03 -6.21
CA ASP A 201 9.48 14.55 -6.53
C ASP A 201 9.88 15.69 -5.57
N ALA A 202 8.92 16.56 -5.19
CA ALA A 202 9.16 17.60 -4.19
C ALA A 202 9.39 17.04 -2.78
N ILE A 203 8.71 15.94 -2.41
CA ILE A 203 8.95 15.23 -1.13
C ILE A 203 10.31 14.54 -1.14
N GLY A 204 10.67 13.86 -2.24
CA GLY A 204 12.00 13.29 -2.44
C GLY A 204 12.30 12.06 -1.59
N SER A 205 11.30 11.18 -1.36
CA SER A 205 11.47 9.93 -0.61
C SER A 205 10.67 8.80 -1.26
N ASP A 206 11.29 7.63 -1.42
CA ASP A 206 10.66 6.41 -1.91
C ASP A 206 9.68 5.79 -0.88
N HIS A 207 9.64 6.33 0.34
CA HIS A 207 8.69 5.94 1.39
C HIS A 207 7.40 6.75 1.39
N VAL A 208 7.20 7.58 0.36
CA VAL A 208 5.91 8.21 0.03
C VAL A 208 5.57 7.84 -1.41
N ALA A 209 4.38 7.31 -1.64
CA ALA A 209 3.99 6.76 -2.93
C ALA A 209 2.50 7.02 -3.20
N VAL A 210 1.97 6.51 -4.32
CA VAL A 210 0.55 6.60 -4.67
C VAL A 210 -0.17 5.32 -4.25
N TYR A 211 -1.29 5.48 -3.57
CA TYR A 211 -2.34 4.47 -3.45
C TYR A 211 -3.35 4.72 -4.56
N TYR A 212 -3.25 3.96 -5.64
CA TYR A 212 -3.99 4.27 -6.86
C TYR A 212 -5.43 3.77 -6.80
N ASP A 213 -6.39 4.66 -6.99
CA ASP A 213 -7.81 4.34 -7.14
C ASP A 213 -8.37 4.92 -8.43
N ALA A 214 -8.41 4.10 -9.47
CA ALA A 214 -8.91 4.50 -10.79
C ALA A 214 -10.35 5.03 -10.74
N HIS A 215 -11.20 4.46 -9.89
CA HIS A 215 -12.60 4.87 -9.80
C HIS A 215 -12.76 6.28 -9.22
N ASN A 216 -11.90 6.67 -8.28
CA ASN A 216 -11.93 8.00 -7.66
C ASN A 216 -11.52 9.10 -8.64
N ILE A 217 -10.58 8.81 -9.56
CA ILE A 217 -10.04 9.80 -10.48
C ILE A 217 -10.78 9.90 -11.82
N VAL A 218 -11.71 8.96 -12.16
CA VAL A 218 -12.50 9.02 -13.40
C VAL A 218 -13.06 10.41 -13.71
N PRO A 219 -13.67 11.13 -12.75
CA PRO A 219 -14.22 12.47 -13.04
C PRO A 219 -13.18 13.59 -13.05
N ARG A 220 -11.90 13.29 -12.84
CA ARG A 220 -10.85 14.27 -12.57
C ARG A 220 -9.80 14.35 -13.69
N VAL A 221 -9.56 13.24 -14.39
CA VAL A 221 -8.55 13.16 -15.43
C VAL A 221 -9.16 12.79 -16.77
N LYS A 222 -8.48 13.13 -17.85
CA LYS A 222 -8.98 12.90 -19.21
C LYS A 222 -8.96 11.44 -19.60
N ASP A 223 -7.91 10.71 -19.20
CA ASP A 223 -7.74 9.28 -19.51
C ASP A 223 -7.09 8.56 -18.34
N ILE A 224 -7.90 7.85 -17.54
CA ILE A 224 -7.43 7.08 -16.38
C ILE A 224 -6.48 5.94 -16.76
N TYR A 225 -6.50 5.48 -18.02
CA TYR A 225 -5.65 4.37 -18.47
C TYR A 225 -4.23 4.83 -18.83
N ALA A 226 -4.03 6.13 -19.03
CA ALA A 226 -2.69 6.69 -19.22
C ALA A 226 -1.95 6.89 -17.89
N GLU A 227 -2.68 7.12 -16.80
CA GLU A 227 -2.14 7.44 -15.46
C GLU A 227 -1.14 6.40 -14.93
N PRO A 228 -1.42 5.06 -14.98
CA PRO A 228 -0.48 4.07 -14.48
C PRO A 228 0.88 4.11 -15.18
N LYS A 229 0.90 4.37 -16.49
CA LYS A 229 2.14 4.47 -17.26
C LYS A 229 3.00 5.67 -16.84
N LEU A 230 2.37 6.79 -16.50
CA LEU A 230 3.05 7.98 -16.00
C LEU A 230 3.61 7.76 -14.60
N LEU A 231 2.81 7.19 -13.70
CA LEU A 231 3.19 6.92 -12.32
C LEU A 231 4.24 5.81 -12.19
N GLY A 232 4.13 4.75 -12.99
CA GLY A 232 5.08 3.64 -12.99
C GLY A 232 5.29 3.04 -11.60
N PRO A 233 6.56 2.95 -11.12
CA PRO A 233 6.88 2.35 -9.83
C PRO A 233 6.40 3.17 -8.62
N ARG A 234 5.89 4.37 -8.83
CA ARG A 234 5.30 5.19 -7.75
C ARG A 234 3.95 4.68 -7.26
N ILE A 235 3.30 3.75 -7.99
CA ILE A 235 2.11 3.04 -7.52
C ILE A 235 2.53 1.96 -6.56
N HIS A 236 2.17 2.13 -5.28
CA HIS A 236 2.53 1.16 -4.22
C HIS A 236 1.42 0.14 -3.96
N GLN A 237 0.16 0.59 -3.97
CA GLN A 237 -1.01 -0.27 -3.80
C GLN A 237 -2.19 0.25 -4.62
N ILE A 238 -3.19 -0.60 -4.85
CA ILE A 238 -4.32 -0.30 -5.73
C ILE A 238 -5.63 -0.65 -5.03
N HIS A 239 -6.60 0.28 -5.04
CA HIS A 239 -8.00 -0.05 -4.81
C HIS A 239 -8.68 -0.52 -6.09
N VAL A 240 -9.46 -1.58 -5.97
CA VAL A 240 -10.31 -2.11 -7.05
C VAL A 240 -11.75 -2.03 -6.59
N LYS A 241 -12.57 -1.20 -7.26
CA LYS A 241 -13.96 -1.01 -6.92
C LYS A 241 -14.85 -0.70 -8.11
N ASN A 242 -16.14 -0.86 -7.96
CA ASN A 242 -17.12 -0.61 -9.00
C ASN A 242 -18.46 -0.10 -8.42
N ALA A 243 -18.41 0.96 -7.60
CA ALA A 243 -19.59 1.46 -6.90
C ALA A 243 -20.41 0.31 -6.24
N ASN A 244 -21.74 0.39 -6.25
CA ASN A 244 -22.61 -0.64 -5.66
C ASN A 244 -22.97 -1.75 -6.68
N MET A 245 -21.95 -2.37 -7.27
CA MET A 245 -22.11 -3.50 -8.21
C MET A 245 -20.90 -4.43 -8.18
N LEU A 246 -21.07 -5.68 -8.64
CA LEU A 246 -19.95 -6.60 -8.82
C LEU A 246 -18.96 -6.05 -9.86
N LEU A 247 -17.69 -6.37 -9.70
CA LEU A 247 -16.63 -5.97 -10.66
C LEU A 247 -16.88 -6.51 -12.07
N SER A 248 -17.54 -7.66 -12.17
CA SER A 248 -17.91 -8.29 -13.45
C SER A 248 -19.18 -7.71 -14.09
N ALA A 249 -19.90 -6.86 -13.37
CA ALA A 249 -21.16 -6.29 -13.90
C ALA A 249 -20.88 -5.28 -15.01
N PRO A 250 -21.70 -5.26 -16.07
CA PRO A 250 -21.56 -4.27 -17.15
C PRO A 250 -21.92 -2.87 -16.66
N GLY A 251 -21.33 -1.84 -17.29
CA GLY A 251 -21.63 -0.45 -16.99
C GLY A 251 -20.83 0.17 -15.85
N GLY A 252 -19.82 -0.52 -15.34
CA GLY A 252 -18.86 0.06 -14.40
C GLY A 252 -18.09 1.24 -14.99
N ARG A 253 -17.64 2.16 -14.14
CA ARG A 253 -16.88 3.35 -14.57
C ARG A 253 -15.49 3.02 -15.10
N VAL A 254 -14.91 1.91 -14.66
CA VAL A 254 -13.57 1.46 -15.02
C VAL A 254 -13.68 0.17 -15.84
N ASP A 255 -13.07 0.16 -17.01
CA ASP A 255 -12.82 -1.07 -17.76
C ASP A 255 -11.63 -1.79 -17.12
N TRP A 256 -11.93 -2.68 -16.18
CA TRP A 256 -10.89 -3.40 -15.42
C TRP A 256 -9.98 -4.29 -16.26
N PRO A 257 -10.45 -5.00 -17.31
CA PRO A 257 -9.57 -5.69 -18.26
C PRO A 257 -8.52 -4.78 -18.91
N ARG A 258 -8.93 -3.59 -19.35
CA ARG A 258 -8.01 -2.59 -19.91
C ARG A 258 -7.05 -2.08 -18.84
N MET A 259 -7.56 -1.73 -17.66
CA MET A 259 -6.74 -1.24 -16.54
C MET A 259 -5.72 -2.29 -16.05
N ALA A 260 -6.11 -3.57 -16.02
CA ALA A 260 -5.22 -4.67 -15.65
C ALA A 260 -4.01 -4.77 -16.59
N LYS A 261 -4.23 -4.51 -17.89
CA LYS A 261 -3.13 -4.46 -18.86
C LYS A 261 -2.16 -3.32 -18.56
N GLU A 262 -2.66 -2.13 -18.22
CA GLU A 262 -1.80 -1.00 -17.87
C GLU A 262 -0.94 -1.30 -16.63
N PHE A 263 -1.50 -1.92 -15.59
CA PHE A 263 -0.72 -2.35 -14.41
C PHE A 263 0.30 -3.45 -14.75
N TYR A 264 -0.06 -4.36 -15.63
CA TYR A 264 0.89 -5.38 -16.09
C TYR A 264 2.07 -4.75 -16.84
N ASP A 265 1.79 -3.82 -17.76
CA ASP A 265 2.80 -3.18 -18.61
C ASP A 265 3.85 -2.37 -17.80
N ILE A 266 3.43 -1.78 -16.68
CA ILE A 266 4.36 -1.12 -15.75
C ILE A 266 5.06 -2.08 -14.79
N GLY A 267 4.75 -3.38 -14.85
CA GLY A 267 5.34 -4.39 -13.99
C GLY A 267 4.85 -4.37 -12.55
N TYR A 268 3.63 -3.88 -12.29
CA TYR A 268 3.07 -3.86 -10.93
C TYR A 268 2.98 -5.26 -10.31
N ARG A 269 3.36 -5.38 -9.03
CA ARG A 269 3.41 -6.64 -8.28
C ARG A 269 2.87 -6.52 -6.85
N GLY A 270 2.19 -5.40 -6.57
CA GLY A 270 1.62 -5.10 -5.25
C GLY A 270 0.29 -5.82 -4.98
N TRP A 271 -0.46 -5.27 -4.06
CA TRP A 271 -1.78 -5.77 -3.67
C TRP A 271 -2.90 -5.11 -4.48
N TYR A 272 -3.87 -5.90 -4.87
CA TYR A 272 -5.17 -5.43 -5.36
C TYR A 272 -6.16 -5.49 -4.20
N VAL A 273 -6.51 -4.35 -3.64
CA VAL A 273 -7.39 -4.28 -2.47
C VAL A 273 -8.81 -3.94 -2.91
N LEU A 274 -9.74 -4.84 -2.63
CA LEU A 274 -11.14 -4.62 -2.91
C LEU A 274 -11.70 -3.55 -1.96
N GLU A 275 -12.25 -2.49 -2.54
CA GLU A 275 -13.10 -1.51 -1.87
C GLU A 275 -14.50 -1.57 -2.49
N THR A 276 -15.11 -2.76 -2.41
CA THR A 276 -16.37 -3.09 -3.09
C THR A 276 -17.51 -3.23 -2.10
N ASP A 277 -18.65 -2.65 -2.43
CA ASP A 277 -19.91 -2.92 -1.72
C ASP A 277 -20.43 -4.33 -2.06
N SER A 278 -21.41 -4.80 -1.26
CA SER A 278 -22.13 -6.03 -1.51
C SER A 278 -23.51 -5.72 -2.08
N PRO A 279 -23.69 -5.74 -3.41
CA PRO A 279 -24.96 -5.38 -4.03
C PRO A 279 -26.11 -6.34 -3.71
N THR A 280 -25.80 -7.62 -3.44
CA THR A 280 -26.81 -8.61 -3.05
C THR A 280 -27.03 -8.67 -1.53
N LYS A 281 -26.19 -7.98 -0.74
CA LYS A 281 -26.09 -8.06 0.72
C LYS A 281 -25.56 -9.38 1.27
N ASP A 282 -25.11 -10.27 0.41
CA ASP A 282 -24.32 -11.45 0.76
C ASP A 282 -22.84 -11.12 0.56
N ILE A 283 -22.21 -10.56 1.61
CA ILE A 283 -20.82 -10.13 1.58
C ILE A 283 -19.87 -11.26 1.18
N ILE A 284 -20.15 -12.48 1.62
CA ILE A 284 -19.29 -13.63 1.33
C ILE A 284 -19.37 -14.00 -0.15
N ALA A 285 -20.58 -14.16 -0.68
CA ALA A 285 -20.77 -14.54 -2.08
C ALA A 285 -20.27 -13.45 -3.04
N ASP A 286 -20.62 -12.19 -2.79
CA ASP A 286 -20.23 -11.06 -3.63
C ASP A 286 -18.70 -10.86 -3.62
N THR A 287 -18.06 -10.97 -2.45
CA THR A 287 -16.62 -10.82 -2.34
C THR A 287 -15.89 -11.99 -3.01
N ARG A 288 -16.36 -13.23 -2.89
CA ARG A 288 -15.81 -14.39 -3.62
C ARG A 288 -15.87 -14.19 -5.12
N ALA A 289 -17.01 -13.70 -5.64
CA ALA A 289 -17.16 -13.38 -7.06
C ALA A 289 -16.16 -12.30 -7.50
N ASN A 290 -15.95 -11.26 -6.70
CA ASN A 290 -14.98 -10.20 -6.98
C ASN A 290 -13.53 -10.72 -6.92
N ILE A 291 -13.17 -11.60 -5.96
CA ILE A 291 -11.84 -12.24 -5.89
C ILE A 291 -11.57 -13.04 -7.16
N GLU A 292 -12.53 -13.87 -7.57
CA GLU A 292 -12.41 -14.68 -8.78
C GLU A 292 -12.20 -13.81 -10.01
N TYR A 293 -13.01 -12.75 -10.14
CA TYR A 293 -12.88 -11.78 -11.22
C TYR A 293 -11.50 -11.14 -11.24
N VAL A 294 -11.00 -10.63 -10.12
CA VAL A 294 -9.67 -10.00 -10.03
C VAL A 294 -8.58 -11.01 -10.38
N LYS A 295 -8.58 -12.20 -9.76
CA LYS A 295 -7.57 -13.23 -10.03
C LYS A 295 -7.56 -13.66 -11.50
N LYS A 296 -8.71 -13.66 -12.17
CA LYS A 296 -8.82 -13.96 -13.60
C LYS A 296 -8.34 -12.79 -14.48
N THR A 297 -8.79 -11.58 -14.17
CA THR A 297 -8.59 -10.38 -15.01
C THR A 297 -7.14 -9.87 -14.93
N PHE A 298 -6.54 -9.89 -13.74
CA PHE A 298 -5.19 -9.37 -13.51
C PHE A 298 -4.09 -10.43 -13.67
N ARG A 299 -4.46 -11.67 -13.93
CA ARG A 299 -3.54 -12.73 -14.34
C ARG A 299 -3.26 -12.58 -15.84
N VAL A 300 -2.47 -11.60 -16.21
CA VAL A 300 -2.06 -11.44 -17.62
C VAL A 300 -1.03 -12.52 -17.92
N PRO A 301 -1.24 -13.41 -18.91
CA PRO A 301 -0.21 -14.34 -19.33
C PRO A 301 0.98 -13.54 -19.89
N PRO A 302 2.22 -14.04 -19.75
CA PRO A 302 3.35 -13.43 -20.44
C PRO A 302 3.03 -13.33 -21.93
N PRO A 303 3.47 -12.27 -22.62
CA PRO A 303 3.29 -12.18 -24.07
C PRO A 303 3.87 -13.45 -24.71
N ALA A 304 3.13 -14.03 -25.66
CA ALA A 304 3.63 -15.14 -26.44
C ALA A 304 5.00 -14.78 -26.98
N ALA A 305 5.98 -15.66 -26.80
CA ALA A 305 7.32 -15.47 -27.37
C ALA A 305 7.13 -15.31 -28.88
N SER A 306 7.42 -14.11 -29.39
CA SER A 306 7.46 -13.78 -30.82
C SER A 306 8.70 -14.34 -31.46
#